data_7052cb8e2d4819089181addb4f1590ec
#
_entry.id   7052cb8e2d4819089181addb4f1590ec
#
_cell.length_a   1.000
_cell.length_b   1.000
_cell.length_c   1.000
_cell.angle_alpha   90.00
_cell.angle_beta   90.00
_cell.angle_gamma   90.00
#
_symmetry.space_group_name_H-M   'P 1'
#
loop_
_entity.id
_entity.type
_entity.pdbx_description
1 polymer ?
#
loop_
_entity_poly.entity_id
_entity_poly.type
_entity_poly.pdbx_seq_one_letter_code
_entity_poly.pdbx_strand_id
1 'polypeptide(L)'
;DESQISRILINLIKNAVQAGAKHIEISAEIDADEQTLIHVSNDGAPISPESQEQIFIPFFTTKPEGSGIGLSLSRQIMRAHNGMLYLTKSDTQSTVFTLLFK
;
A
#
# COMPACT_ATOMS: atom_id res chain seq x y z
N ASP A 1 3.80 8.28 14.60
CA ASP A 1 3.88 7.20 15.57
C ASP A 1 4.44 5.94 14.91
N GLU A 2 5.55 5.47 15.45
CA GLU A 2 6.29 4.35 14.88
C GLU A 2 5.48 3.06 14.81
N SER A 3 4.67 2.79 15.83
CA SER A 3 3.86 1.57 15.85
C SER A 3 2.75 1.60 14.81
N GLN A 4 2.19 2.76 14.51
CA GLN A 4 1.17 2.90 13.48
C GLN A 4 1.75 2.78 12.08
N ILE A 5 2.93 3.32 11.85
CA ILE A 5 3.62 3.17 10.57
C ILE A 5 3.97 1.70 10.33
N SER A 6 4.42 1.00 11.37
CA SER A 6 4.69 -0.44 11.27
C SER A 6 3.43 -1.23 10.88
N ARG A 7 2.26 -0.85 11.39
CA ARG A 7 0.99 -1.47 10.99
C ARG A 7 0.71 -1.32 9.51
N ILE A 8 0.97 -0.12 8.97
CA ILE A 8 0.76 0.13 7.54
C ILE A 8 1.65 -0.77 6.72
N LEU A 9 2.94 -0.86 7.07
CA LEU A 9 3.89 -1.70 6.36
C LEU A 9 3.48 -3.17 6.44
N ILE A 10 3.05 -3.65 7.60
CA ILE A 10 2.59 -5.02 7.78
C ILE A 10 1.37 -5.29 6.89
N ASN A 11 0.43 -4.36 6.83
CA ASN A 11 -0.75 -4.51 5.97
C ASN A 11 -0.36 -4.62 4.50
N LEU A 12 0.57 -3.79 4.04
CA LEU A 12 1.03 -3.83 2.65
C LEU A 12 1.76 -5.14 2.34
N ILE A 13 2.56 -5.63 3.28
CA ILE A 13 3.25 -6.91 3.13
C ILE A 13 2.25 -8.06 3.08
N LYS A 14 1.23 -8.04 3.95
CA LYS A 14 0.18 -9.06 3.92
C LYS A 14 -0.57 -9.06 2.60
N ASN A 15 -0.88 -7.89 2.06
CA ASN A 15 -1.52 -7.78 0.75
C ASN A 15 -0.65 -8.40 -0.34
N ALA A 16 0.65 -8.16 -0.30
CA ALA A 16 1.58 -8.73 -1.26
C ALA A 16 1.61 -10.27 -1.17
N VAL A 17 1.67 -10.80 0.03
CA VAL A 17 1.66 -12.25 0.25
C VAL A 17 0.36 -12.86 -0.27
N GLN A 18 -0.78 -12.23 0.02
CA GLN A 18 -2.09 -12.71 -0.46
C GLN A 18 -2.20 -12.66 -1.97
N ALA A 19 -1.48 -11.75 -2.61
CA ALA A 19 -1.42 -11.67 -4.07
C ALA A 19 -0.47 -12.69 -4.69
N GLY A 20 0.18 -13.52 -3.87
CA GLY A 20 1.09 -14.54 -4.36
C GLY A 20 2.49 -14.03 -4.67
N ALA A 21 2.89 -12.90 -4.09
CA ALA A 21 4.20 -12.34 -4.35
C ALA A 21 5.32 -13.26 -3.86
N LYS A 22 6.36 -13.37 -4.68
CA LYS A 22 7.59 -14.10 -4.33
C LYS A 22 8.67 -13.14 -3.85
N HIS A 23 8.59 -11.89 -4.25
CA HIS A 23 9.56 -10.86 -3.88
C HIS A 23 8.81 -9.61 -3.45
N ILE A 24 9.24 -9.04 -2.33
CA ILE A 24 8.73 -7.78 -1.81
C ILE A 24 9.93 -6.89 -1.56
N GLU A 25 9.88 -5.67 -2.08
CA GLU A 25 10.97 -4.72 -1.96
C GLU A 25 10.46 -3.44 -1.31
N ILE A 26 11.19 -2.94 -0.32
CA ILE A 26 10.87 -1.69 0.35
C ILE A 26 12.04 -0.74 0.11
N SER A 27 11.73 0.44 -0.43
CA SER A 27 12.72 1.47 -0.67
C SER A 27 12.22 2.81 -0.16
N ALA A 28 13.14 3.74 0.06
CA ALA A 28 12.80 5.07 0.55
C ALA A 28 13.62 6.10 -0.20
N GLU A 29 13.01 7.28 -0.42
CA GLU A 29 13.69 8.40 -1.05
C GLU A 29 13.18 9.71 -0.49
N ILE A 30 13.92 10.78 -0.72
CA ILE A 30 13.51 12.14 -0.38
C ILE A 30 13.39 12.89 -1.70
N ASP A 31 12.22 13.50 -1.94
CA ASP A 31 11.98 14.22 -3.19
C ASP A 31 12.51 15.66 -3.15
N ALA A 32 12.26 16.42 -4.23
CA ALA A 32 12.73 17.78 -4.37
C ALA A 32 12.11 18.73 -3.33
N ASP A 33 10.96 18.40 -2.78
CA ASP A 33 10.25 19.18 -1.75
C ASP A 33 10.61 18.73 -0.33
N GLU A 34 11.65 17.91 -0.20
CA GLU A 34 12.11 17.35 1.07
C GLU A 34 11.07 16.46 1.76
N GLN A 35 10.15 15.90 0.98
CA GLN A 35 9.18 14.93 1.48
C GLN A 35 9.78 13.53 1.42
N THR A 36 9.48 12.71 2.43
CA THR A 36 9.94 11.32 2.47
C THR A 36 8.92 10.42 1.79
N LEU A 37 9.40 9.59 0.88
CA LEU A 37 8.58 8.61 0.17
C LEU A 37 9.07 7.21 0.50
N ILE A 38 8.15 6.33 0.92
CA ILE A 38 8.47 4.93 1.13
C ILE A 38 7.66 4.13 0.12
N HIS A 39 8.34 3.35 -0.71
CA HIS A 39 7.71 2.52 -1.74
C HIS A 39 7.74 1.07 -1.30
N VAL A 40 6.58 0.41 -1.34
CA VAL A 40 6.47 -1.02 -1.07
C VAL A 40 6.03 -1.69 -2.37
N SER A 41 6.94 -2.46 -2.95
CA SER A 41 6.76 -3.09 -4.26
C SER A 41 6.67 -4.60 -4.11
N ASN A 42 5.83 -5.24 -4.93
CA ASN A 42 5.75 -6.70 -4.95
C ASN A 42 5.50 -7.20 -6.37
N ASP A 43 5.83 -8.47 -6.61
CA ASP A 43 5.66 -9.12 -7.90
C ASP A 43 4.46 -10.08 -7.93
N GLY A 44 3.50 -9.88 -7.05
CA GLY A 44 2.28 -10.68 -7.02
C GLY A 44 1.31 -10.32 -8.14
N ALA A 45 0.10 -10.90 -8.07
CA ALA A 45 -0.93 -10.63 -9.06
C ALA A 45 -1.28 -9.14 -9.09
N PRO A 46 -1.40 -8.54 -10.30
CA PRO A 46 -1.74 -7.13 -10.39
C PRO A 46 -3.17 -6.86 -9.95
N ILE A 47 -3.43 -5.62 -9.57
CA ILE A 47 -4.77 -5.15 -9.22
C ILE A 47 -5.43 -4.69 -10.52
N SER A 48 -6.62 -5.20 -10.82
CA SER A 48 -7.33 -4.81 -12.04
C SER A 48 -7.65 -3.31 -12.03
N PRO A 49 -7.73 -2.66 -13.21
CA PRO A 49 -8.07 -1.24 -13.26
C PRO A 49 -9.37 -0.90 -12.54
N GLU A 50 -10.38 -1.77 -12.63
CA GLU A 50 -11.65 -1.58 -11.94
C GLU A 50 -11.48 -1.59 -10.43
N SER A 51 -10.65 -2.50 -9.92
CA SER A 51 -10.40 -2.60 -8.48
C SER A 51 -9.54 -1.45 -7.96
N GLN A 52 -8.64 -0.91 -8.79
CA GLN A 52 -7.72 0.15 -8.34
C GLN A 52 -8.44 1.38 -7.80
N GLU A 53 -9.63 1.68 -8.31
CA GLU A 53 -10.42 2.80 -7.84
C GLU A 53 -11.10 2.52 -6.51
N GLN A 54 -11.18 1.26 -6.09
CA GLN A 54 -11.99 0.82 -4.96
C GLN A 54 -11.19 0.23 -3.80
N ILE A 55 -9.89 0.00 -3.98
CA ILE A 55 -9.09 -0.73 -2.97
C ILE A 55 -9.00 -0.02 -1.63
N PHE A 56 -9.24 1.29 -1.58
CA PHE A 56 -9.24 2.05 -0.32
C PHE A 56 -10.62 2.20 0.29
N ILE A 57 -11.67 1.66 -0.36
CA ILE A 57 -13.03 1.69 0.18
C ILE A 57 -13.13 0.63 1.28
N PRO A 58 -13.65 0.98 2.47
CA PRO A 58 -13.81 -0.01 3.54
C PRO A 58 -14.63 -1.22 3.09
N PHE A 59 -14.19 -2.40 3.49
CA PHE A 59 -14.82 -3.70 3.19
C PHE A 59 -14.76 -4.13 1.73
N PHE A 60 -14.12 -3.35 0.86
CA PHE A 60 -13.87 -3.81 -0.50
C PHE A 60 -12.71 -4.81 -0.49
N THR A 61 -12.91 -5.99 -1.07
CA THR A 61 -11.84 -6.97 -1.22
C THR A 61 -12.17 -7.93 -2.36
N THR A 62 -11.13 -8.33 -3.09
CA THR A 62 -11.20 -9.40 -4.09
C THR A 62 -10.62 -10.71 -3.54
N LYS A 63 -10.20 -10.72 -2.28
CA LYS A 63 -9.51 -11.84 -1.64
C LYS A 63 -10.48 -12.55 -0.68
N PRO A 64 -10.61 -13.89 -0.79
CA PRO A 64 -11.53 -14.62 0.08
C PRO A 64 -11.23 -14.46 1.57
N GLU A 65 -9.97 -14.23 1.93
CA GLU A 65 -9.52 -14.12 3.31
C GLU A 65 -9.40 -12.69 3.79
N GLY A 66 -9.61 -11.71 2.90
CA GLY A 66 -9.44 -10.31 3.23
C GLY A 66 -10.68 -9.73 3.89
N SER A 67 -10.49 -8.88 4.90
CA SER A 67 -11.59 -8.16 5.53
C SER A 67 -12.00 -6.92 4.74
N GLY A 68 -11.12 -6.41 3.87
CA GLY A 68 -11.37 -5.22 3.09
C GLY A 68 -11.17 -3.92 3.85
N ILE A 69 -10.60 -3.96 5.05
CA ILE A 69 -10.41 -2.75 5.87
C ILE A 69 -8.94 -2.35 6.02
N GLY A 70 -7.99 -3.24 5.68
CA GLY A 70 -6.57 -2.96 5.90
C GLY A 70 -6.07 -1.71 5.18
N LEU A 71 -6.37 -1.57 3.89
CA LEU A 71 -5.92 -0.41 3.12
C LEU A 71 -6.64 0.87 3.51
N SER A 72 -7.95 0.81 3.77
CA SER A 72 -8.69 2.00 4.20
C SER A 72 -8.20 2.51 5.55
N LEU A 73 -7.95 1.60 6.49
CA LEU A 73 -7.41 1.95 7.80
C LEU A 73 -6.02 2.54 7.68
N SER A 74 -5.16 1.92 6.86
CA SER A 74 -3.80 2.42 6.62
C SER A 74 -3.82 3.84 6.05
N ARG A 75 -4.75 4.11 5.14
CA ARG A 75 -4.89 5.44 4.55
C ARG A 75 -5.30 6.47 5.60
N GLN A 76 -6.22 6.09 6.50
CA GLN A 76 -6.64 6.97 7.59
C GLN A 76 -5.49 7.28 8.53
N ILE A 77 -4.67 6.28 8.86
CA ILE A 77 -3.49 6.49 9.70
C ILE A 77 -2.54 7.49 9.04
N MET A 78 -2.26 7.33 7.75
CA MET A 78 -1.38 8.25 7.03
C MET A 78 -1.93 9.67 7.04
N ARG A 79 -3.24 9.83 6.82
CA ARG A 79 -3.87 11.16 6.86
C ARG A 79 -3.75 11.81 8.23
N ALA A 80 -3.88 11.03 9.30
CA ALA A 80 -3.73 11.54 10.65
C ALA A 80 -2.30 12.01 10.95
N HIS A 81 -1.33 11.54 10.17
CA HIS A 81 0.08 11.96 10.28
C HIS A 81 0.46 12.98 9.21
N ASN A 82 -0.52 13.63 8.59
CA ASN A 82 -0.30 14.61 7.51
C ASN A 82 0.40 14.01 6.31
N GLY A 83 0.21 12.71 6.09
CA GLY A 83 0.80 12.01 4.96
C GLY A 83 -0.25 11.50 3.99
N MET A 84 0.21 10.71 3.04
CA MET A 84 -0.65 10.10 2.03
C MET A 84 -0.25 8.65 1.80
N LEU A 85 -1.21 7.83 1.44
CA LEU A 85 -0.97 6.46 0.97
C LEU A 85 -1.69 6.32 -0.37
N TYR A 86 -0.96 5.92 -1.40
CA TYR A 86 -1.56 5.74 -2.72
C TYR A 86 -0.93 4.58 -3.48
N LEU A 87 -1.66 4.10 -4.48
CA LEU A 87 -1.17 3.08 -5.41
C LEU A 87 -0.42 3.79 -6.54
N THR A 88 0.87 3.54 -6.65
CA THR A 88 1.72 4.18 -7.66
C THR A 88 1.55 3.51 -9.01
N LYS A 89 1.55 2.18 -9.03
CA LYS A 89 1.28 1.42 -10.25
C LYS A 89 0.92 -0.02 -9.88
N SER A 90 0.24 -0.71 -10.80
CA SER A 90 0.04 -2.14 -10.70
C SER A 90 -0.05 -2.70 -12.12
N ASP A 91 0.91 -3.55 -12.46
CA ASP A 91 0.97 -4.20 -13.77
C ASP A 91 1.51 -5.63 -13.60
N THR A 92 1.80 -6.29 -14.73
CA THR A 92 2.25 -7.69 -14.69
C THR A 92 3.65 -7.84 -14.09
N GLN A 93 4.40 -6.77 -13.97
CA GLN A 93 5.76 -6.80 -13.43
C GLN A 93 5.80 -6.46 -11.94
N SER A 94 5.02 -5.46 -11.51
CA SER A 94 5.04 -5.07 -10.12
C SER A 94 3.81 -4.26 -9.73
N THR A 95 3.49 -4.32 -8.44
CA THR A 95 2.50 -3.46 -7.79
C THR A 95 3.24 -2.64 -6.74
N VAL A 96 3.08 -1.33 -6.78
CA VAL A 96 3.82 -0.41 -5.89
C VAL A 96 2.85 0.49 -5.16
N PHE A 97 2.90 0.43 -3.84
CA PHE A 97 2.24 1.39 -2.96
C PHE A 97 3.26 2.38 -2.42
N THR A 98 2.86 3.63 -2.28
CA THR A 98 3.74 4.68 -1.78
C THR A 98 3.14 5.36 -0.56
N LEU A 99 3.97 5.48 0.50
CA LEU A 99 3.68 6.28 1.67
C LEU A 99 4.44 7.61 1.54
N LEU A 100 3.72 8.71 1.61
CA LEU A 100 4.30 10.05 1.53
C LEU A 100 4.22 10.72 2.89
N PHE A 101 5.34 11.21 3.39
CA PHE A 101 5.43 11.98 4.64
C PHE A 101 5.89 13.39 4.33
N LYS A 102 5.08 14.35 4.69
CA LYS A 102 5.37 15.77 4.44
C LYS A 102 6.33 16.36 5.46
#